data_a352e2c282e3cf0402d699933a6ab0a1
#
_entry.id   a352e2c282e3cf0402d699933a6ab0a1
#
_cell.length_a   1.000
_cell.length_b   1.000
_cell.length_c   1.000
_cell.angle_alpha   90.00
_cell.angle_beta   90.00
_cell.angle_gamma   90.00
#
_symmetry.space_group_name_H-M   'P 1'
#
loop_
_entity.id
_entity.type
_entity.pdbx_description
1 polymer ?
#
loop_
_entity_poly.entity_id
_entity_poly.type
_entity_poly.pdbx_seq_one_letter_code
_entity_poly.pdbx_strand_id
1 'polypeptide(L)'
;GTAFEDVSLKVYKVADVSSDFQYKLTSSFEKSALILNGVRTNGEWDVIRSTLEAHIIADNINADAVAKTDSEGMVYFENLKPGLYLATVGTVTQKELTCFFDSALVALPGLSADGRPQYQVTVASKSEMIPPSDKEIELKVLKLWKGDEGRNSRPKDIEIEIFRDSASYQKIVLSQDNNWSYSWSAKDDGAKWTVIERNTPSGYTMTVENRNNAFILTNTYTPKNPDGPFDAPQTGDTSNIMLYVILMIVSGSMLIILGIIGKRNAHEE
;
A
#
# COMPACT_ATOMS: atom_id res chain seq x y z
N GLY A 1 3.51 -11.51 24.07
CA GLY A 1 3.69 -11.98 22.68
C GLY A 1 4.84 -12.97 22.63
N THR A 2 4.83 -13.87 21.69
CA THR A 2 5.96 -14.79 21.47
C THR A 2 7.07 -14.01 20.79
N ALA A 3 8.28 -13.99 21.38
CA ALA A 3 9.45 -13.43 20.73
C ALA A 3 9.91 -14.37 19.60
N PHE A 4 10.34 -13.80 18.50
CA PHE A 4 10.91 -14.52 17.37
C PHE A 4 12.39 -14.17 17.26
N GLU A 5 13.24 -15.17 17.53
CA GLU A 5 14.70 -15.06 17.40
C GLU A 5 15.14 -15.36 15.97
N ASP A 6 16.27 -14.76 15.56
CA ASP A 6 16.95 -14.99 14.26
C ASP A 6 16.11 -14.57 13.04
N VAL A 7 15.12 -13.71 13.23
CA VAL A 7 14.29 -13.16 12.14
C VAL A 7 15.02 -12.02 11.46
N SER A 8 15.19 -12.10 10.14
CA SER A 8 15.89 -11.08 9.36
C SER A 8 14.99 -9.87 9.13
N LEU A 9 15.46 -8.69 9.53
CA LEU A 9 14.89 -7.40 9.19
C LEU A 9 15.79 -6.66 8.23
N LYS A 10 15.17 -5.95 7.30
CA LYS A 10 15.86 -5.12 6.31
C LYS A 10 15.34 -3.69 6.41
N VAL A 11 16.21 -2.71 6.34
CA VAL A 11 15.82 -1.31 6.26
C VAL A 11 16.31 -0.69 4.95
N TYR A 12 15.44 0.12 4.36
CA TYR A 12 15.67 0.79 3.09
C TYR A 12 15.47 2.29 3.30
N LYS A 13 16.49 3.09 3.00
CA LYS A 13 16.36 4.54 3.04
C LYS A 13 15.57 5.02 1.84
N VAL A 14 14.31 5.37 2.07
CA VAL A 14 13.37 5.82 1.04
C VAL A 14 13.64 7.25 0.61
N ALA A 15 13.86 8.12 1.61
CA ALA A 15 14.04 9.54 1.37
C ALA A 15 15.05 10.17 2.34
N ASP A 16 15.73 11.20 1.88
CA ASP A 16 16.42 12.16 2.73
C ASP A 16 15.39 13.09 3.38
N VAL A 17 15.71 13.58 4.58
CA VAL A 17 14.91 14.59 5.28
C VAL A 17 15.73 15.85 5.46
N SER A 18 15.15 16.99 5.10
CA SER A 18 15.77 18.30 5.30
C SER A 18 15.54 18.83 6.73
N SER A 19 16.16 19.95 7.08
CA SER A 19 16.02 20.59 8.39
C SER A 19 14.61 21.11 8.67
N ASP A 20 13.82 21.36 7.64
CA ASP A 20 12.41 21.74 7.68
C ASP A 20 11.46 20.55 7.50
N PHE A 21 11.96 19.32 7.71
CA PHE A 21 11.22 18.05 7.63
C PHE A 21 10.58 17.77 6.28
N GLN A 22 11.16 18.28 5.18
CA GLN A 22 10.74 17.91 3.85
C GLN A 22 11.48 16.65 3.38
N TYR A 23 10.75 15.74 2.78
CA TYR A 23 11.29 14.49 2.23
C TYR A 23 11.64 14.64 0.75
N LYS A 24 12.81 14.12 0.37
CA LYS A 24 13.24 13.96 -1.01
C LYS A 24 13.62 12.50 -1.24
N LEU A 25 12.96 11.85 -2.18
CA LEU A 25 13.26 10.45 -2.54
C LEU A 25 14.75 10.27 -2.84
N THR A 26 15.32 9.15 -2.35
CA THR A 26 16.66 8.70 -2.74
C THR A 26 16.65 8.22 -4.19
N SER A 27 17.84 8.12 -4.80
CA SER A 27 17.99 7.63 -6.19
C SER A 27 17.39 6.23 -6.41
N SER A 28 17.38 5.38 -5.38
CA SER A 28 16.80 4.05 -5.45
C SER A 28 15.28 4.06 -5.61
N PHE A 29 14.61 5.10 -5.11
CA PHE A 29 13.15 5.22 -5.13
C PHE A 29 12.64 6.35 -6.03
N GLU A 30 13.52 7.12 -6.65
CA GLU A 30 13.15 8.27 -7.50
C GLU A 30 12.21 7.88 -8.65
N LYS A 31 12.39 6.67 -9.20
CA LYS A 31 11.53 6.13 -10.27
C LYS A 31 10.07 5.94 -9.85
N SER A 32 9.81 5.75 -8.56
CA SER A 32 8.43 5.63 -8.05
C SER A 32 7.63 6.92 -8.23
N ALA A 33 8.32 8.06 -8.34
CA ALA A 33 7.74 9.40 -8.43
C ALA A 33 6.74 9.71 -7.28
N LEU A 34 6.86 9.01 -6.14
CA LEU A 34 5.97 9.20 -5.00
C LEU A 34 6.14 10.59 -4.39
N ILE A 35 5.03 11.19 -4.01
CA ILE A 35 4.99 12.45 -3.28
C ILE A 35 4.85 12.15 -1.80
N LEU A 36 5.89 12.44 -1.03
CA LEU A 36 5.95 12.15 0.40
C LEU A 36 5.54 13.35 1.27
N ASN A 37 5.60 14.55 0.71
CA ASN A 37 5.27 15.77 1.42
C ASN A 37 3.78 16.08 1.30
N GLY A 38 3.19 16.55 2.40
CA GLY A 38 1.76 16.84 2.46
C GLY A 38 0.84 15.64 2.75
N VAL A 39 1.39 14.45 2.96
CA VAL A 39 0.66 13.26 3.42
C VAL A 39 0.12 13.50 4.82
N ARG A 40 -1.18 13.24 5.03
CA ARG A 40 -1.88 13.65 6.26
C ARG A 40 -2.52 12.49 7.03
N THR A 41 -2.77 11.37 6.37
CA THR A 41 -3.52 10.26 6.96
C THR A 41 -2.70 8.97 7.00
N ASN A 42 -3.02 8.10 7.94
CA ASN A 42 -2.42 6.77 8.01
C ASN A 42 -2.71 5.96 6.74
N GLY A 43 -3.92 6.10 6.17
CA GLY A 43 -4.26 5.40 4.92
C GLY A 43 -3.39 5.81 3.73
N GLU A 44 -3.04 7.09 3.61
CA GLU A 44 -2.10 7.56 2.58
C GLU A 44 -0.69 6.98 2.81
N TRP A 45 -0.22 6.93 4.06
CA TRP A 45 1.05 6.29 4.40
C TRP A 45 1.05 4.79 4.13
N ASP A 46 -0.07 4.10 4.35
CA ASP A 46 -0.22 2.67 4.01
C ASP A 46 -0.13 2.42 2.51
N VAL A 47 -0.72 3.28 1.68
CA VAL A 47 -0.61 3.22 0.22
C VAL A 47 0.84 3.46 -0.22
N ILE A 48 1.52 4.47 0.34
CA ILE A 48 2.93 4.75 0.09
C ILE A 48 3.79 3.54 0.47
N ARG A 49 3.59 2.98 1.66
CA ARG A 49 4.28 1.80 2.16
C ARG A 49 4.14 0.61 1.20
N SER A 50 2.92 0.29 0.80
CA SER A 50 2.64 -0.82 -0.14
C SER A 50 3.28 -0.59 -1.51
N THR A 51 3.28 0.66 -1.99
CA THR A 51 3.91 1.03 -3.26
C THR A 51 5.44 0.89 -3.19
N LEU A 52 6.05 1.32 -2.10
CA LEU A 52 7.49 1.18 -1.89
C LEU A 52 7.91 -0.30 -1.80
N GLU A 53 7.12 -1.14 -1.11
CA GLU A 53 7.36 -2.59 -1.08
C GLU A 53 7.32 -3.21 -2.48
N ALA A 54 6.35 -2.81 -3.29
CA ALA A 54 6.25 -3.29 -4.66
C ALA A 54 7.48 -2.89 -5.50
N HIS A 55 7.98 -1.67 -5.35
CA HIS A 55 9.20 -1.21 -6.01
C HIS A 55 10.45 -1.96 -5.54
N ILE A 56 10.59 -2.21 -4.23
CA ILE A 56 11.72 -3.00 -3.69
C ILE A 56 11.80 -4.36 -4.37
N ILE A 57 10.68 -5.05 -4.51
CA ILE A 57 10.61 -6.37 -5.13
C ILE A 57 10.88 -6.28 -6.63
N ALA A 58 10.14 -5.41 -7.31
CA ALA A 58 10.16 -5.33 -8.77
C ALA A 58 11.49 -4.81 -9.33
N ASP A 59 12.13 -3.88 -8.64
CA ASP A 59 13.36 -3.22 -9.09
C ASP A 59 14.61 -3.81 -8.42
N ASN A 60 14.44 -4.86 -7.60
CA ASN A 60 15.52 -5.51 -6.82
C ASN A 60 16.35 -4.50 -6.02
N ILE A 61 15.68 -3.61 -5.30
CA ILE A 61 16.36 -2.59 -4.50
C ILE A 61 17.06 -3.26 -3.32
N ASN A 62 18.34 -2.98 -3.16
CA ASN A 62 19.12 -3.50 -2.05
C ASN A 62 18.81 -2.76 -0.75
N ALA A 63 18.79 -3.50 0.36
CA ALA A 63 18.64 -2.89 1.68
C ALA A 63 19.90 -2.09 2.07
N ASP A 64 19.71 -0.97 2.76
CA ASP A 64 20.80 -0.17 3.32
C ASP A 64 21.44 -0.85 4.55
N ALA A 65 20.62 -1.59 5.32
CA ALA A 65 21.11 -2.42 6.41
C ALA A 65 20.23 -3.66 6.62
N VAL A 66 20.82 -4.72 7.14
CA VAL A 66 20.17 -5.98 7.48
C VAL A 66 20.66 -6.41 8.85
N ALA A 67 19.73 -6.78 9.73
CA ALA A 67 20.03 -7.33 11.03
C ALA A 67 19.00 -8.39 11.42
N LYS A 68 19.31 -9.18 12.45
CA LYS A 68 18.43 -10.26 12.94
C LYS A 68 18.00 -9.97 14.37
N THR A 69 16.80 -10.46 14.70
CA THR A 69 16.28 -10.35 16.06
C THR A 69 17.07 -11.25 17.03
N ASP A 70 17.20 -10.76 18.25
CA ASP A 70 17.73 -11.51 19.39
C ASP A 70 16.66 -12.43 20.02
N SER A 71 17.01 -13.07 21.13
CA SER A 71 16.12 -13.98 21.89
C SER A 71 14.90 -13.26 22.49
N GLU A 72 14.92 -11.93 22.60
CA GLU A 72 13.81 -11.12 23.06
C GLU A 72 12.93 -10.62 21.87
N GLY A 73 13.33 -10.99 20.65
CA GLY A 73 12.66 -10.53 19.42
C GLY A 73 12.98 -9.09 19.05
N MET A 74 14.04 -8.53 19.59
CA MET A 74 14.49 -7.16 19.33
C MET A 74 15.58 -7.13 18.27
N VAL A 75 15.58 -6.04 17.48
CA VAL A 75 16.65 -5.77 16.51
C VAL A 75 17.03 -4.30 16.58
N TYR A 76 18.32 -4.02 16.43
CA TYR A 76 18.86 -2.67 16.51
C TYR A 76 19.57 -2.30 15.21
N PHE A 77 19.29 -1.11 14.72
CA PHE A 77 20.02 -0.48 13.62
C PHE A 77 20.66 0.80 14.13
N GLU A 78 21.96 0.81 14.19
CA GLU A 78 22.74 1.94 14.68
C GLU A 78 23.32 2.76 13.53
N ASN A 79 23.63 4.03 13.81
CA ASN A 79 24.31 4.95 12.89
C ASN A 79 23.56 5.21 11.57
N LEU A 80 22.23 5.04 11.55
CA LEU A 80 21.44 5.43 10.41
C LEU A 80 21.44 6.95 10.25
N LYS A 81 21.58 7.42 9.01
CA LYS A 81 21.50 8.85 8.69
C LYS A 81 20.04 9.33 8.78
N PRO A 82 19.81 10.63 9.08
CA PRO A 82 18.46 11.19 9.00
C PRO A 82 17.77 10.87 7.65
N GLY A 83 16.48 10.53 7.71
CA GLY A 83 15.69 10.15 6.53
C GLY A 83 14.39 9.43 6.87
N LEU A 84 13.64 9.07 5.84
CA LEU A 84 12.52 8.16 5.93
C LEU A 84 12.98 6.77 5.54
N TYR A 85 12.68 5.78 6.37
CA TYR A 85 13.06 4.38 6.16
C TYR A 85 11.84 3.49 6.04
N LEU A 86 11.90 2.51 5.15
CA LEU A 86 10.99 1.38 5.15
C LEU A 86 11.70 0.19 5.80
N ALA A 87 11.15 -0.29 6.92
CA ALA A 87 11.60 -1.50 7.59
C ALA A 87 10.71 -2.67 7.15
N THR A 88 11.31 -3.73 6.63
CA THR A 88 10.60 -4.95 6.20
C THR A 88 11.10 -6.14 6.99
N VAL A 89 10.19 -7.04 7.31
CA VAL A 89 10.48 -8.30 8.00
C VAL A 89 10.21 -9.45 7.05
N GLY A 90 11.10 -10.42 7.03
CA GLY A 90 10.89 -11.65 6.28
C GLY A 90 9.76 -12.49 6.89
N THR A 91 9.13 -13.31 6.06
CA THR A 91 8.18 -14.33 6.52
C THR A 91 8.93 -15.38 7.34
N VAL A 92 8.34 -15.80 8.46
CA VAL A 92 8.90 -16.83 9.34
C VAL A 92 7.95 -17.99 9.44
N THR A 93 8.42 -19.21 9.15
CA THR A 93 7.65 -20.43 9.37
C THR A 93 8.14 -21.11 10.63
N GLN A 94 7.25 -21.28 11.61
CA GLN A 94 7.54 -21.96 12.86
C GLN A 94 6.41 -22.94 13.20
N LYS A 95 6.73 -24.23 13.40
CA LYS A 95 5.75 -25.29 13.76
C LYS A 95 4.53 -25.30 12.82
N GLU A 96 4.76 -25.30 11.52
CA GLU A 96 3.72 -25.30 10.48
C GLU A 96 2.88 -24.00 10.38
N LEU A 97 3.12 -23.01 11.24
CA LEU A 97 2.50 -21.69 11.14
C LEU A 97 3.38 -20.74 10.35
N THR A 98 2.79 -20.01 9.43
CA THR A 98 3.46 -18.92 8.74
C THR A 98 3.15 -17.61 9.46
N CYS A 99 4.22 -16.95 9.92
CA CYS A 99 4.12 -15.66 10.60
C CYS A 99 4.46 -14.54 9.62
N PHE A 100 3.54 -13.64 9.41
CA PHE A 100 3.70 -12.41 8.63
C PHE A 100 3.92 -11.25 9.58
N PHE A 101 4.73 -10.31 9.12
CA PHE A 101 4.99 -9.08 9.84
C PHE A 101 4.69 -7.90 8.93
N ASP A 102 3.97 -6.91 9.44
CA ASP A 102 3.77 -5.68 8.72
C ASP A 102 5.10 -4.92 8.60
N SER A 103 5.37 -4.42 7.42
CA SER A 103 6.44 -3.43 7.23
C SER A 103 6.05 -2.10 7.87
N ALA A 104 7.04 -1.29 8.20
CA ALA A 104 6.82 0.00 8.84
C ALA A 104 7.61 1.11 8.16
N LEU A 105 6.97 2.27 7.97
CA LEU A 105 7.67 3.50 7.61
C LEU A 105 8.12 4.21 8.90
N VAL A 106 9.39 4.54 8.97
CA VAL A 106 10.03 5.11 10.14
C VAL A 106 10.79 6.37 9.76
N ALA A 107 10.40 7.50 10.34
CA ALA A 107 11.14 8.74 10.19
C ALA A 107 12.30 8.80 11.22
N LEU A 108 13.47 9.23 10.79
CA LEU A 108 14.61 9.51 11.64
C LEU A 108 15.16 10.92 11.29
N PRO A 109 15.16 11.89 12.20
CA PRO A 109 14.61 11.79 13.53
C PRO A 109 13.09 11.62 13.54
N GLY A 110 12.58 10.89 14.54
CA GLY A 110 11.18 10.94 14.91
C GLY A 110 10.86 12.23 15.66
N LEU A 111 9.58 12.42 16.01
CA LEU A 111 9.16 13.53 16.86
C LEU A 111 8.66 13.01 18.20
N SER A 112 9.12 13.62 19.28
CA SER A 112 8.56 13.40 20.61
C SER A 112 7.17 14.06 20.75
N ALA A 113 6.45 13.76 21.82
CA ALA A 113 5.14 14.34 22.08
C ALA A 113 5.14 15.88 22.17
N ASP A 114 6.27 16.47 22.52
CA ASP A 114 6.49 17.94 22.57
C ASP A 114 7.09 18.51 21.27
N GLY A 115 7.13 17.68 20.19
CA GLY A 115 7.58 18.08 18.85
C GLY A 115 9.09 18.20 18.68
N ARG A 116 9.90 17.69 19.62
CA ARG A 116 11.37 17.71 19.49
C ARG A 116 11.87 16.53 18.69
N PRO A 117 12.93 16.70 17.88
CA PRO A 117 13.56 15.61 17.15
C PRO A 117 14.12 14.53 18.09
N GLN A 118 13.80 13.27 17.82
CA GLN A 118 14.30 12.09 18.51
C GLN A 118 15.07 11.20 17.54
N TYR A 119 16.33 10.92 17.85
CA TYR A 119 17.22 10.07 17.04
C TYR A 119 17.20 8.60 17.48
N GLN A 120 16.44 8.27 18.51
CA GLN A 120 16.16 6.89 18.91
C GLN A 120 14.66 6.65 18.75
N VAL A 121 14.32 5.78 17.81
CA VAL A 121 12.93 5.44 17.47
C VAL A 121 12.73 3.95 17.66
N THR A 122 11.72 3.56 18.43
CA THR A 122 11.31 2.18 18.62
C THR A 122 10.03 1.92 17.87
N VAL A 123 9.99 0.84 17.09
CA VAL A 123 8.82 0.42 16.31
C VAL A 123 8.47 -1.01 16.69
N ALA A 124 7.19 -1.24 16.96
CA ALA A 124 6.65 -2.58 17.15
C ALA A 124 5.96 -3.01 15.85
N SER A 125 6.41 -4.12 15.27
CA SER A 125 5.73 -4.73 14.13
C SER A 125 4.49 -5.50 14.58
N LYS A 126 3.40 -5.37 13.85
CA LYS A 126 2.25 -6.28 14.00
C LYS A 126 2.58 -7.58 13.29
N SER A 127 2.16 -8.68 13.89
CA SER A 127 2.33 -10.01 13.30
C SER A 127 1.00 -10.73 13.23
N GLU A 128 0.83 -11.49 12.15
CA GLU A 128 -0.30 -12.40 11.96
C GLU A 128 0.24 -13.81 11.75
N MET A 129 -0.38 -14.80 12.40
CA MET A 129 -0.04 -16.21 12.24
C MET A 129 -1.12 -16.89 11.42
N ILE A 130 -0.75 -17.45 10.29
CA ILE A 130 -1.65 -18.16 9.40
C ILE A 130 -1.32 -19.65 9.45
N PRO A 131 -2.29 -20.52 9.84
CA PRO A 131 -2.10 -21.96 9.74
C PRO A 131 -2.09 -22.40 8.27
N PRO A 132 -1.47 -23.54 7.95
CA PRO A 132 -1.56 -24.14 6.63
C PRO A 132 -3.02 -24.32 6.23
N SER A 133 -3.36 -23.97 5.01
CA SER A 133 -4.72 -24.11 4.48
C SER A 133 -4.67 -24.68 3.07
N ASP A 134 -5.53 -25.64 2.82
CA ASP A 134 -5.76 -26.18 1.46
C ASP A 134 -6.87 -25.44 0.70
N LYS A 135 -7.40 -24.37 1.30
CA LYS A 135 -8.43 -23.55 0.66
C LYS A 135 -7.82 -22.73 -0.47
N GLU A 136 -8.61 -22.53 -1.50
CA GLU A 136 -8.30 -21.55 -2.54
C GLU A 136 -8.90 -20.19 -2.18
N ILE A 137 -8.13 -19.15 -2.48
CA ILE A 137 -8.56 -17.76 -2.42
C ILE A 137 -8.55 -17.17 -3.82
N GLU A 138 -9.50 -16.28 -4.07
CA GLU A 138 -9.49 -15.44 -5.26
C GLU A 138 -8.77 -14.14 -4.95
N LEU A 139 -7.78 -13.81 -5.78
CA LEU A 139 -7.05 -12.56 -5.76
C LEU A 139 -7.44 -11.72 -6.97
N LYS A 140 -7.42 -10.41 -6.82
CA LYS A 140 -7.83 -9.50 -7.87
C LYS A 140 -6.93 -8.28 -7.95
N VAL A 141 -6.64 -7.83 -9.17
CA VAL A 141 -6.07 -6.51 -9.43
C VAL A 141 -7.07 -5.65 -10.18
N LEU A 142 -7.16 -4.39 -9.77
CA LEU A 142 -8.00 -3.37 -10.39
C LEU A 142 -7.16 -2.13 -10.68
N LYS A 143 -7.26 -1.60 -11.88
CA LYS A 143 -6.63 -0.34 -12.28
C LYS A 143 -7.60 0.82 -12.19
N LEU A 144 -7.17 1.88 -11.53
CA LEU A 144 -7.87 3.16 -11.47
C LEU A 144 -7.03 4.28 -12.09
N TRP A 145 -7.73 5.26 -12.65
CA TRP A 145 -7.15 6.47 -13.22
C TRP A 145 -7.76 7.70 -12.53
N LYS A 146 -6.92 8.66 -12.14
CA LYS A 146 -7.36 9.88 -11.44
C LYS A 146 -6.73 11.13 -12.05
N GLY A 147 -7.48 12.25 -12.03
CA GLY A 147 -6.98 13.59 -12.41
C GLY A 147 -6.71 13.78 -13.89
N ASP A 148 -7.20 12.88 -14.73
CA ASP A 148 -7.02 12.92 -16.19
C ASP A 148 -8.35 13.05 -16.96
N GLU A 149 -9.41 13.45 -16.31
CA GLU A 149 -10.74 13.63 -16.88
C GLU A 149 -10.68 14.62 -18.05
N GLY A 150 -11.28 14.22 -19.18
CA GLY A 150 -11.27 15.02 -20.41
C GLY A 150 -9.94 15.05 -21.17
N ARG A 151 -8.92 14.28 -20.73
CA ARG A 151 -7.64 14.13 -21.41
C ARG A 151 -7.58 12.82 -22.18
N ASN A 152 -6.98 12.84 -23.35
CA ASN A 152 -6.73 11.62 -24.13
C ASN A 152 -5.28 11.11 -23.86
N SER A 153 -4.93 10.96 -22.58
CA SER A 153 -3.56 10.64 -22.12
C SER A 153 -3.38 9.20 -21.64
N ARG A 154 -4.49 8.45 -21.46
CA ARG A 154 -4.42 7.06 -21.05
C ARG A 154 -3.90 6.18 -22.18
N PRO A 155 -2.95 5.28 -21.92
CA PRO A 155 -2.57 4.26 -22.88
C PRO A 155 -3.72 3.30 -23.17
N LYS A 156 -3.63 2.54 -24.26
CA LYS A 156 -4.60 1.50 -24.60
C LYS A 156 -4.56 0.35 -23.61
N ASP A 157 -3.38 0.05 -23.12
CA ASP A 157 -3.11 -1.05 -22.20
C ASP A 157 -1.90 -0.72 -21.30
N ILE A 158 -1.78 -1.47 -20.21
CA ILE A 158 -0.65 -1.44 -19.28
C ILE A 158 -0.22 -2.86 -18.92
N GLU A 159 1.07 -3.06 -18.71
CA GLU A 159 1.62 -4.33 -18.20
C GLU A 159 1.69 -4.29 -16.68
N ILE A 160 1.11 -5.30 -16.05
CA ILE A 160 1.18 -5.56 -14.62
C ILE A 160 2.01 -6.81 -14.38
N GLU A 161 2.92 -6.76 -13.45
CA GLU A 161 3.63 -7.93 -12.96
C GLU A 161 3.14 -8.29 -11.55
N ILE A 162 2.79 -9.57 -11.40
CA ILE A 162 2.34 -10.18 -10.15
C ILE A 162 3.53 -10.96 -9.57
N PHE A 163 3.78 -10.77 -8.28
CA PHE A 163 4.81 -11.47 -7.54
C PHE A 163 4.18 -12.33 -6.45
N ARG A 164 4.76 -13.50 -6.22
CA ARG A 164 4.49 -14.38 -5.09
C ARG A 164 5.79 -14.59 -4.32
N ASP A 165 5.81 -14.26 -3.04
CA ASP A 165 6.99 -14.35 -2.16
C ASP A 165 8.24 -13.69 -2.77
N SER A 166 8.07 -12.50 -3.36
CA SER A 166 9.09 -11.73 -4.07
C SER A 166 9.60 -12.35 -5.39
N ALA A 167 9.12 -13.49 -5.82
CA ALA A 167 9.40 -14.06 -7.12
C ALA A 167 8.34 -13.66 -8.15
N SER A 168 8.77 -13.38 -9.38
CA SER A 168 7.83 -13.09 -10.48
C SER A 168 6.95 -14.31 -10.74
N TYR A 169 5.65 -14.13 -10.60
CA TYR A 169 4.65 -15.18 -10.78
C TYR A 169 4.01 -15.12 -12.16
N GLN A 170 3.52 -13.95 -12.54
CA GLN A 170 2.83 -13.76 -13.82
C GLN A 170 2.89 -12.32 -14.28
N LYS A 171 2.95 -12.12 -15.60
CA LYS A 171 2.73 -10.82 -16.25
C LYS A 171 1.40 -10.85 -16.97
N ILE A 172 0.63 -9.79 -16.81
CA ILE A 172 -0.70 -9.63 -17.41
C ILE A 172 -0.82 -8.25 -18.04
N VAL A 173 -1.78 -8.10 -18.94
CA VAL A 173 -2.11 -6.83 -19.58
C VAL A 173 -3.52 -6.40 -19.15
N LEU A 174 -3.64 -5.18 -18.66
CA LEU A 174 -4.93 -4.56 -18.35
C LEU A 174 -5.27 -3.52 -19.43
N SER A 175 -6.51 -3.54 -19.88
CA SER A 175 -7.05 -2.64 -20.90
C SER A 175 -8.54 -2.42 -20.71
N GLN A 176 -9.15 -1.62 -21.57
CA GLN A 176 -10.61 -1.46 -21.62
C GLN A 176 -11.34 -2.77 -21.88
N ASP A 177 -10.73 -3.69 -22.65
CA ASP A 177 -11.36 -4.96 -23.04
C ASP A 177 -11.60 -5.90 -21.85
N ASN A 178 -10.76 -5.82 -20.81
CA ASN A 178 -10.92 -6.57 -19.56
C ASN A 178 -11.40 -5.68 -18.39
N ASN A 179 -11.98 -4.52 -18.69
CA ASN A 179 -12.44 -3.55 -17.69
C ASN A 179 -11.35 -3.17 -16.68
N TRP A 180 -10.10 -3.09 -17.14
CA TRP A 180 -8.96 -2.74 -16.31
C TRP A 180 -8.82 -3.61 -15.06
N SER A 181 -9.16 -4.89 -15.15
CA SER A 181 -9.15 -5.82 -14.02
C SER A 181 -8.71 -7.22 -14.44
N TYR A 182 -8.15 -7.95 -13.47
CA TYR A 182 -7.78 -9.35 -13.62
C TYR A 182 -7.93 -10.07 -12.29
N SER A 183 -8.42 -11.33 -12.30
CA SER A 183 -8.51 -12.18 -11.11
C SER A 183 -7.75 -13.48 -11.34
N TRP A 184 -7.21 -14.05 -10.28
CA TRP A 184 -6.58 -15.37 -10.28
C TRP A 184 -6.86 -16.10 -8.98
N SER A 185 -6.86 -17.44 -9.03
CA SER A 185 -6.97 -18.28 -7.85
C SER A 185 -5.60 -18.73 -7.37
N ALA A 186 -5.42 -18.82 -6.06
CA ALA A 186 -4.23 -19.34 -5.43
C ALA A 186 -4.59 -20.06 -4.13
N LYS A 187 -3.69 -20.91 -3.63
CA LYS A 187 -3.84 -21.48 -2.28
C LYS A 187 -3.69 -20.41 -1.22
N ASP A 188 -4.48 -20.52 -0.16
CA ASP A 188 -4.38 -19.73 1.07
C ASP A 188 -3.29 -20.31 1.98
N ASP A 189 -2.09 -20.38 1.45
CA ASP A 189 -0.92 -20.99 2.10
C ASP A 189 -0.01 -19.96 2.78
N GLY A 190 -0.50 -18.71 2.86
CA GLY A 190 0.24 -17.64 3.46
C GLY A 190 1.33 -17.05 2.58
N ALA A 191 1.28 -17.22 1.27
CA ALA A 191 2.20 -16.54 0.37
C ALA A 191 1.95 -15.03 0.35
N LYS A 192 3.01 -14.23 0.31
CA LYS A 192 2.92 -12.78 0.17
C LYS A 192 2.78 -12.42 -1.31
N TRP A 193 1.63 -11.84 -1.65
CA TRP A 193 1.36 -11.35 -3.01
C TRP A 193 1.66 -9.86 -3.14
N THR A 194 2.23 -9.48 -4.28
CA THR A 194 2.54 -8.09 -4.61
C THR A 194 2.30 -7.87 -6.10
N VAL A 195 1.85 -6.68 -6.47
CA VAL A 195 1.62 -6.30 -7.86
C VAL A 195 2.24 -4.94 -8.16
N ILE A 196 2.70 -4.75 -9.39
CA ILE A 196 3.23 -3.47 -9.86
C ILE A 196 2.93 -3.25 -11.33
N GLU A 197 2.72 -2.01 -11.72
CA GLU A 197 2.72 -1.58 -13.11
C GLU A 197 4.17 -1.33 -13.57
N ARG A 198 4.59 -1.98 -14.65
CA ARG A 198 5.99 -1.94 -15.09
C ARG A 198 6.37 -0.65 -15.82
N ASN A 199 5.45 -0.08 -16.56
CA ASN A 199 5.70 1.09 -17.41
C ASN A 199 4.63 2.14 -17.14
N THR A 200 4.72 2.82 -15.99
CA THR A 200 3.82 3.92 -15.66
C THR A 200 3.90 5.00 -16.74
N PRO A 201 2.79 5.40 -17.36
CA PRO A 201 2.78 6.40 -18.42
C PRO A 201 3.33 7.74 -17.95
N SER A 202 3.97 8.46 -18.86
CA SER A 202 4.50 9.79 -18.56
C SER A 202 3.41 10.74 -18.06
N GLY A 203 3.69 11.50 -17.02
CA GLY A 203 2.75 12.42 -16.37
C GLY A 203 1.84 11.75 -15.33
N TYR A 204 2.04 10.48 -15.04
CA TYR A 204 1.33 9.80 -13.97
C TYR A 204 2.27 9.37 -12.84
N THR A 205 1.75 9.39 -11.64
CA THR A 205 2.33 8.72 -10.46
C THR A 205 1.49 7.49 -10.15
N MET A 206 2.12 6.32 -10.07
CA MET A 206 1.47 5.07 -9.76
C MET A 206 1.53 4.80 -8.27
N THR A 207 0.41 4.35 -7.70
CA THR A 207 0.34 3.84 -6.32
C THR A 207 -0.35 2.49 -6.28
N VAL A 208 0.05 1.67 -5.29
CA VAL A 208 -0.53 0.36 -5.01
C VAL A 208 -1.17 0.37 -3.63
N GLU A 209 -2.44 0.04 -3.56
CA GLU A 209 -3.15 -0.20 -2.32
C GLU A 209 -3.49 -1.68 -2.23
N ASN A 210 -3.17 -2.32 -1.10
CA ASN A 210 -3.55 -3.70 -0.82
C ASN A 210 -4.73 -3.72 0.16
N ARG A 211 -5.85 -4.30 -0.27
CA ARG A 211 -7.06 -4.50 0.56
C ARG A 211 -7.39 -5.99 0.59
N ASN A 212 -6.86 -6.70 1.58
CA ASN A 212 -6.99 -8.15 1.68
C ASN A 212 -6.50 -8.84 0.39
N ASN A 213 -7.43 -9.45 -0.37
CA ASN A 213 -7.12 -10.15 -1.63
C ASN A 213 -7.27 -9.27 -2.89
N ALA A 214 -7.45 -7.95 -2.72
CA ALA A 214 -7.60 -7.01 -3.83
C ALA A 214 -6.46 -5.99 -3.84
N PHE A 215 -5.82 -5.85 -5.00
CA PHE A 215 -4.78 -4.87 -5.27
C PHE A 215 -5.35 -3.77 -6.14
N ILE A 216 -5.31 -2.53 -5.68
CA ILE A 216 -5.79 -1.37 -6.42
C ILE A 216 -4.59 -0.56 -6.87
N LEU A 217 -4.33 -0.56 -8.18
CA LEU A 217 -3.31 0.28 -8.78
C LEU A 217 -3.95 1.56 -9.28
N THR A 218 -3.52 2.69 -8.74
CA THR A 218 -4.03 4.00 -9.15
C THR A 218 -2.94 4.79 -9.85
N ASN A 219 -3.19 5.20 -11.11
CA ASN A 219 -2.39 6.20 -11.77
C ASN A 219 -3.06 7.56 -11.60
N THR A 220 -2.39 8.45 -10.87
CA THR A 220 -2.82 9.83 -10.70
C THR A 220 -2.05 10.72 -11.67
N TYR A 221 -2.76 11.47 -12.52
CA TYR A 221 -2.13 12.41 -13.43
C TYR A 221 -1.51 13.56 -12.65
N THR A 222 -0.20 13.72 -12.79
CA THR A 222 0.59 14.78 -12.16
C THR A 222 1.32 15.53 -13.27
N PRO A 223 0.72 16.62 -13.80
CA PRO A 223 1.37 17.37 -14.87
C PRO A 223 2.72 17.88 -14.39
N LYS A 224 3.78 17.60 -15.12
CA LYS A 224 5.06 18.29 -14.92
C LYS A 224 4.85 19.73 -15.33
N ASN A 225 4.77 20.62 -14.35
CA ASN A 225 4.81 22.04 -14.61
C ASN A 225 6.30 22.41 -14.82
N PRO A 226 6.75 22.75 -16.04
CA PRO A 226 8.17 23.00 -16.29
C PRO A 226 8.74 24.19 -15.49
N ASP A 227 7.90 25.11 -14.99
CA ASP A 227 8.30 26.38 -14.40
C ASP A 227 7.55 26.79 -13.12
N GLY A 228 6.84 25.88 -12.45
CA GLY A 228 6.06 26.19 -11.23
C GLY A 228 6.50 25.41 -10.00
N PRO A 229 6.25 25.94 -8.78
CA PRO A 229 6.33 25.13 -7.58
C PRO A 229 5.40 23.93 -7.75
N PHE A 230 5.83 22.75 -7.31
CA PHE A 230 5.02 21.53 -7.33
C PHE A 230 3.68 21.82 -6.64
N ASP A 231 2.61 21.95 -7.43
CA ASP A 231 1.29 21.79 -6.86
C ASP A 231 1.19 20.33 -6.43
N ALA A 232 1.31 20.12 -5.13
CA ALA A 232 1.04 18.81 -4.55
C ALA A 232 -0.34 18.37 -5.06
N PRO A 233 -0.48 17.12 -5.56
CA PRO A 233 -1.79 16.62 -5.93
C PRO A 233 -2.73 16.92 -4.78
N GLN A 234 -3.84 17.59 -5.06
CA GLN A 234 -4.89 17.73 -4.05
C GLN A 234 -5.43 16.32 -3.81
N THR A 235 -4.86 15.63 -2.83
CA THR A 235 -5.38 14.40 -2.26
C THR A 235 -6.57 14.71 -1.36
N GLY A 236 -7.36 15.71 -1.74
CA GLY A 236 -8.69 15.89 -1.22
C GLY A 236 -9.54 14.78 -1.82
N ASP A 237 -10.11 13.96 -0.95
CA ASP A 237 -11.16 13.02 -1.32
C ASP A 237 -12.26 13.80 -2.04
N THR A 238 -12.22 13.80 -3.38
CA THR A 238 -13.29 14.27 -4.24
C THR A 238 -14.35 13.19 -4.42
N SER A 239 -14.31 12.12 -3.61
CA SER A 239 -15.41 11.21 -3.54
C SER A 239 -16.64 12.05 -3.18
N ASN A 240 -17.62 11.99 -4.05
CA ASN A 240 -18.86 12.70 -3.90
C ASN A 240 -19.58 12.12 -2.67
N ILE A 241 -19.19 12.58 -1.46
CA ILE A 241 -19.80 12.17 -0.18
C ILE A 241 -21.32 12.29 -0.31
N MET A 242 -21.79 13.29 -1.08
CA MET A 242 -23.19 13.48 -1.43
C MET A 242 -23.80 12.26 -2.16
N LEU A 243 -23.04 11.60 -3.05
CA LEU A 243 -23.50 10.39 -3.73
C LEU A 243 -23.69 9.22 -2.75
N TYR A 244 -22.76 9.03 -1.81
CA TYR A 244 -22.88 7.98 -0.79
C TYR A 244 -23.97 8.29 0.23
N VAL A 245 -24.14 9.57 0.59
CA VAL A 245 -25.24 10.02 1.45
C VAL A 245 -26.58 9.79 0.75
N ILE A 246 -26.72 10.09 -0.54
CA ILE A 246 -27.92 9.81 -1.32
C ILE A 246 -28.19 8.31 -1.42
N LEU A 247 -27.17 7.49 -1.68
CA LEU A 247 -27.31 6.03 -1.72
C LEU A 247 -27.72 5.45 -0.35
N MET A 248 -27.19 5.97 0.76
CA MET A 248 -27.63 5.57 2.10
C MET A 248 -29.08 5.97 2.39
N ILE A 249 -29.50 7.17 2.00
CA ILE A 249 -30.89 7.63 2.18
C ILE A 249 -31.84 6.77 1.35
N VAL A 250 -31.51 6.47 0.09
CA VAL A 250 -32.34 5.65 -0.80
C VAL A 250 -32.44 4.21 -0.26
N SER A 251 -31.32 3.61 0.17
CA SER A 251 -31.35 2.25 0.74
C SER A 251 -32.10 2.19 2.08
N GLY A 252 -31.92 3.19 2.94
CA GLY A 252 -32.65 3.30 4.21
C GLY A 252 -34.15 3.47 4.02
N SER A 253 -34.58 4.34 3.09
CA SER A 253 -36.00 4.54 2.78
C SER A 253 -36.65 3.28 2.18
N MET A 254 -35.93 2.53 1.35
CA MET A 254 -36.43 1.28 0.76
C MET A 254 -36.66 0.20 1.85
N LEU A 255 -35.77 0.11 2.83
CA LEU A 255 -35.95 -0.82 3.97
C LEU A 255 -37.14 -0.44 4.84
N ILE A 256 -37.38 0.85 5.07
CA ILE A 256 -38.57 1.34 5.83
C ILE A 256 -39.82 0.99 5.08
N ILE A 257 -39.91 1.24 3.76
CA ILE A 257 -41.04 0.89 2.94
C ILE A 257 -41.34 -0.60 2.96
N LEU A 258 -40.34 -1.44 2.78
CA LEU A 258 -40.47 -2.90 2.86
C LEU A 258 -40.93 -3.36 4.24
N GLY A 259 -40.45 -2.73 5.32
CA GLY A 259 -40.89 -3.01 6.69
C GLY A 259 -42.35 -2.65 6.93
N ILE A 260 -42.84 -1.52 6.37
CA ILE A 260 -44.23 -1.09 6.48
C ILE A 260 -45.17 -2.02 5.68
N ILE A 261 -44.77 -2.42 4.45
CA ILE A 261 -45.55 -3.34 3.61
C ILE A 261 -45.63 -4.71 4.27
N GLY A 262 -44.51 -5.23 4.79
CA GLY A 262 -44.48 -6.51 5.51
C GLY A 262 -45.34 -6.54 6.75
N LYS A 263 -45.43 -5.42 7.49
CA LYS A 263 -46.30 -5.29 8.67
C LYS A 263 -47.77 -5.21 8.32
N ARG A 264 -48.12 -4.58 7.18
CA ARG A 264 -49.54 -4.54 6.71
C ARG A 264 -50.02 -5.93 6.28
N ASN A 265 -49.21 -6.67 5.53
CA ASN A 265 -49.55 -8.03 5.09
C ASN A 265 -49.68 -9.03 6.25
N ALA A 266 -48.97 -8.83 7.37
CA ALA A 266 -49.09 -9.65 8.57
C ALA A 266 -50.30 -9.33 9.46
N HIS A 267 -51.07 -8.27 9.16
CA HIS A 267 -52.32 -7.91 9.84
C HIS A 267 -53.58 -8.28 9.04
N GLU A 268 -53.43 -8.82 7.83
CA GLU A 268 -54.55 -9.28 6.98
C GLU A 268 -54.68 -10.82 6.95
N GLU A 269 -53.85 -11.56 7.70
CA GLU A 269 -54.05 -12.98 8.07
C GLU A 269 -54.54 -13.07 9.52
#